data_eb97372de95bae3b844a27a240f7a009
#
_entry.id   eb97372de95bae3b844a27a240f7a009
#
_cell.length_a   1.000
_cell.length_b   1.000
_cell.length_c   1.000
_cell.angle_alpha   90.00
_cell.angle_beta   90.00
_cell.angle_gamma   90.00
#
_symmetry.space_group_name_H-M   'P 1'
#
loop_
_entity.id
_entity.type
_entity.pdbx_description
1 polymer ?
#
loop_
_entity_poly.entity_id
_entity_poly.type
_entity_poly.pdbx_seq_one_letter_code
_entity_poly.pdbx_strand_id
1 'polypeptide(L)'
;MLVLCIVFLTTSCVSRKSVAYFQGLETSEQKRLPDNVEIKPDDLLTIRVSAPEQAAALPFNLTKSVMAMGQGTGGGGANVELETYMVSNEGTIEFPVIGTLEVEGLTSIELAAKIKKEVLPYLQDPIVNVRILNFQISVLGEVASPGTFPIEDDHVSLPKALGFAGDVLLTGKRTNILVMREEDGVTTHAYLDLTNADIVSSPYYNLQQNDVVYVEPIGPRRQSASYLGTASSYLSVASVLVSLVLLFTR
;
A
#
# COMPACT_ATOMS: atom_id res chain seq x y z
N MET A 1 -28.50 44.03 15.87
CA MET A 1 -27.27 43.44 16.39
C MET A 1 -27.23 41.91 16.26
N LEU A 2 -28.33 41.18 16.51
CA LEU A 2 -28.35 39.68 16.41
C LEU A 2 -28.05 39.11 15.00
N VAL A 3 -28.60 39.77 13.94
CA VAL A 3 -28.39 39.35 12.53
C VAL A 3 -26.94 39.58 12.07
N LEU A 4 -26.26 40.59 12.56
CA LEU A 4 -24.85 40.87 12.24
C LEU A 4 -23.89 39.80 12.84
N CYS A 5 -24.20 39.25 14.02
CA CYS A 5 -23.43 38.14 14.61
C CYS A 5 -23.58 36.84 13.86
N ILE A 6 -24.72 36.57 13.21
CA ILE A 6 -24.97 35.32 12.46
C ILE A 6 -24.16 35.28 11.16
N VAL A 7 -23.91 36.43 10.54
CA VAL A 7 -23.13 36.52 9.27
C VAL A 7 -21.63 36.25 9.51
N PHE A 8 -21.09 36.51 10.70
CA PHE A 8 -19.68 36.21 11.01
C PHE A 8 -19.36 34.74 11.28
N LEU A 9 -20.35 33.88 11.43
CA LEU A 9 -20.17 32.46 11.76
C LEU A 9 -20.01 31.51 10.55
N THR A 10 -20.08 32.03 9.32
CA THR A 10 -20.15 31.18 8.11
C THR A 10 -18.87 31.09 7.28
N THR A 11 -17.75 31.70 7.69
CA THR A 11 -16.49 31.62 6.91
C THR A 11 -15.52 30.60 7.46
N SER A 12 -15.89 29.32 7.40
CA SER A 12 -14.92 28.23 7.55
C SER A 12 -14.48 27.76 6.16
N CYS A 13 -13.55 28.48 5.54
CA CYS A 13 -12.92 28.06 4.28
C CYS A 13 -11.76 27.12 4.59
N VAL A 14 -11.81 25.87 4.07
CA VAL A 14 -10.63 25.00 4.05
C VAL A 14 -9.59 25.63 3.14
N SER A 15 -8.38 25.86 3.66
CA SER A 15 -7.29 26.44 2.89
C SER A 15 -6.85 25.49 1.77
N ARG A 16 -6.66 26.00 0.54
CA ARG A 16 -6.06 25.25 -0.57
C ARG A 16 -4.74 24.59 -0.17
N LYS A 17 -3.95 25.25 0.68
CA LYS A 17 -2.64 24.73 1.15
C LYS A 17 -2.73 23.43 1.94
N SER A 18 -3.86 23.15 2.60
CA SER A 18 -4.06 21.91 3.36
C SER A 18 -4.60 20.75 2.53
N VAL A 19 -4.95 20.99 1.27
CA VAL A 19 -5.59 19.99 0.39
C VAL A 19 -4.73 19.64 -0.82
N ALA A 20 -3.98 20.61 -1.38
CA ALA A 20 -3.17 20.38 -2.57
C ALA A 20 -1.90 19.59 -2.22
N TYR A 21 -1.58 18.59 -3.05
CA TYR A 21 -0.40 17.73 -2.91
C TYR A 21 0.85 18.39 -3.50
N PHE A 22 2.03 17.95 -3.03
CA PHE A 22 3.35 18.23 -3.62
C PHE A 22 3.63 19.71 -3.88
N GLN A 23 3.26 20.59 -2.96
CA GLN A 23 3.56 22.01 -3.07
C GLN A 23 5.08 22.21 -2.94
N GLY A 24 5.64 23.07 -3.80
CA GLY A 24 7.09 23.37 -3.81
C GLY A 24 7.91 22.55 -4.80
N LEU A 25 7.28 21.75 -5.67
CA LEU A 25 7.97 21.01 -6.76
C LEU A 25 8.65 21.92 -7.81
N GLU A 26 8.34 23.21 -7.82
CA GLU A 26 8.77 24.10 -8.90
C GLU A 26 10.27 24.38 -8.93
N THR A 27 11.07 23.92 -7.95
CA THR A 27 12.43 24.43 -7.76
C THR A 27 13.52 23.36 -7.55
N SER A 28 13.23 22.08 -7.46
CA SER A 28 14.27 21.10 -7.18
C SER A 28 14.09 19.77 -7.93
N GLU A 29 15.14 19.34 -8.64
CA GLU A 29 15.32 17.94 -8.97
C GLU A 29 15.48 17.17 -7.65
N GLN A 30 14.43 16.53 -7.18
CA GLN A 30 14.51 15.71 -5.98
C GLN A 30 15.08 14.35 -6.37
N LYS A 31 16.19 13.99 -5.74
CA LYS A 31 16.78 12.67 -5.90
C LYS A 31 15.85 11.65 -5.27
N ARG A 32 15.20 10.86 -6.11
CA ARG A 32 14.41 9.71 -5.68
C ARG A 32 15.35 8.67 -5.06
N LEU A 33 14.97 8.13 -3.90
CA LEU A 33 15.66 6.97 -3.35
C LEU A 33 15.40 5.75 -4.24
N PRO A 34 16.35 4.81 -4.35
CA PRO A 34 16.12 3.60 -5.15
C PRO A 34 14.89 2.84 -4.64
N ASP A 35 14.08 2.38 -5.58
CA ASP A 35 12.84 1.62 -5.30
C ASP A 35 13.15 0.13 -5.17
N ASN A 36 13.95 -0.24 -4.21
CA ASN A 36 14.34 -1.64 -4.03
C ASN A 36 13.45 -2.27 -2.97
N VAL A 37 12.47 -3.06 -3.40
CA VAL A 37 11.79 -4.00 -2.50
C VAL A 37 12.70 -5.21 -2.35
N GLU A 38 13.20 -5.41 -1.13
CA GLU A 38 14.03 -6.53 -0.76
C GLU A 38 13.16 -7.72 -0.37
N ILE A 39 13.60 -8.90 -0.75
CA ILE A 39 12.96 -10.17 -0.40
C ILE A 39 13.19 -10.43 1.08
N LYS A 40 12.13 -10.82 1.79
CA LYS A 40 12.12 -11.10 3.23
C LYS A 40 11.66 -12.54 3.50
N PRO A 41 11.92 -13.08 4.70
CA PRO A 41 11.28 -14.32 5.16
C PRO A 41 9.75 -14.26 5.00
N ASP A 42 9.12 -15.41 4.72
CA ASP A 42 7.69 -15.58 4.44
C ASP A 42 7.21 -14.98 3.10
N ASP A 43 8.11 -14.40 2.29
CA ASP A 43 7.74 -13.99 0.93
C ASP A 43 7.45 -15.21 0.03
N LEU A 44 6.45 -15.06 -0.83
CA LEU A 44 6.10 -16.03 -1.86
C LEU A 44 6.65 -15.55 -3.20
N LEU A 45 7.60 -16.30 -3.75
CA LEU A 45 8.25 -15.95 -5.00
C LEU A 45 7.72 -16.84 -6.14
N THR A 46 7.48 -16.26 -7.30
CA THR A 46 7.38 -16.99 -8.56
C THR A 46 8.67 -16.80 -9.34
N ILE A 47 9.31 -17.90 -9.69
CA ILE A 47 10.56 -17.90 -10.46
C ILE A 47 10.32 -18.64 -11.75
N ARG A 48 10.57 -18.00 -12.87
CA ARG A 48 10.45 -18.60 -14.19
C ARG A 48 11.79 -18.56 -14.92
N VAL A 49 12.28 -19.72 -15.27
CA VAL A 49 13.46 -19.89 -16.12
C VAL A 49 13.01 -20.26 -17.54
N SER A 50 13.50 -19.55 -18.53
CA SER A 50 13.25 -19.79 -19.95
C SER A 50 14.58 -19.87 -20.69
N ALA A 51 14.65 -20.73 -21.71
CA ALA A 51 15.81 -20.85 -22.59
C ALA A 51 15.32 -21.04 -24.03
N PRO A 52 16.16 -20.81 -25.03
CA PRO A 52 15.83 -21.09 -26.45
C PRO A 52 15.34 -22.54 -26.65
N GLU A 53 15.96 -23.49 -25.98
CA GLU A 53 15.50 -24.86 -25.90
C GLU A 53 14.61 -25.05 -24.67
N GLN A 54 13.29 -24.96 -24.83
CA GLN A 54 12.32 -25.01 -23.75
C GLN A 54 12.39 -26.30 -22.92
N ALA A 55 12.68 -27.44 -23.57
CA ALA A 55 12.78 -28.74 -22.89
C ALA A 55 13.92 -28.76 -21.85
N ALA A 56 15.02 -28.09 -22.11
CA ALA A 56 16.15 -27.96 -21.17
C ALA A 56 15.82 -27.11 -19.94
N ALA A 57 14.90 -26.15 -20.07
CA ALA A 57 14.48 -25.29 -18.95
C ALA A 57 13.43 -25.93 -18.02
N LEU A 58 12.76 -27.02 -18.43
CA LEU A 58 11.70 -27.68 -17.65
C LEU A 58 12.15 -28.10 -16.24
N PRO A 59 13.35 -28.72 -16.06
CA PRO A 59 13.78 -29.17 -14.75
C PRO A 59 13.97 -28.02 -13.71
N PHE A 60 14.12 -26.77 -14.18
CA PHE A 60 14.32 -25.58 -13.32
C PHE A 60 13.01 -24.88 -12.95
N ASN A 61 11.87 -25.34 -13.50
CA ASN A 61 10.56 -24.76 -13.24
C ASN A 61 9.70 -25.78 -12.48
N LEU A 62 9.43 -25.52 -11.21
CA LEU A 62 8.42 -26.29 -10.48
C LEU A 62 7.04 -25.97 -11.07
N THR A 63 6.33 -27.02 -11.50
CA THR A 63 4.99 -26.88 -12.07
C THR A 63 4.00 -27.71 -11.30
N LYS A 64 2.85 -27.11 -10.99
CA LYS A 64 1.71 -27.76 -10.37
C LYS A 64 0.63 -27.99 -11.42
N SER A 65 0.21 -29.25 -11.59
CA SER A 65 -0.93 -29.56 -12.46
C SER A 65 -2.22 -29.24 -11.71
N VAL A 66 -2.90 -28.17 -12.06
CA VAL A 66 -4.23 -27.85 -11.52
C VAL A 66 -5.26 -28.50 -12.46
N MET A 67 -5.92 -29.54 -11.99
CA MET A 67 -7.12 -30.07 -12.67
C MET A 67 -8.24 -29.02 -12.42
N ALA A 68 -8.62 -28.30 -13.46
CA ALA A 68 -9.83 -27.48 -13.44
C ALA A 68 -11.05 -28.40 -13.33
N MET A 69 -11.59 -28.58 -12.13
CA MET A 69 -12.89 -29.20 -11.90
C MET A 69 -13.99 -28.19 -12.27
N GLY A 70 -14.10 -27.92 -13.59
CA GLY A 70 -15.21 -27.16 -14.16
C GLY A 70 -16.31 -28.12 -14.58
N GLN A 71 -17.49 -27.99 -13.97
CA GLN A 71 -18.72 -28.56 -14.48
C GLN A 71 -19.06 -27.91 -15.83
N GLY A 72 -18.68 -28.55 -16.93
CA GLY A 72 -19.01 -28.06 -18.27
C GLY A 72 -18.38 -28.97 -19.31
N THR A 73 -19.19 -29.67 -20.08
CA THR A 73 -18.85 -30.54 -21.20
C THR A 73 -17.92 -29.83 -22.21
N GLY A 74 -16.67 -30.32 -22.33
CA GLY A 74 -15.82 -30.03 -23.48
C GLY A 74 -14.44 -29.48 -23.13
N GLY A 75 -13.42 -30.32 -23.11
CA GLY A 75 -12.01 -29.93 -23.22
C GLY A 75 -11.33 -29.59 -21.89
N GLY A 76 -11.00 -30.64 -21.11
CA GLY A 76 -10.11 -30.48 -19.93
C GLY A 76 -8.67 -30.23 -20.38
N GLY A 77 -8.28 -28.97 -20.50
CA GLY A 77 -6.87 -28.57 -20.56
C GLY A 77 -6.32 -28.56 -19.12
N ALA A 78 -5.31 -29.37 -18.82
CA ALA A 78 -4.55 -29.22 -17.61
C ALA A 78 -3.83 -27.88 -17.68
N ASN A 79 -4.27 -26.89 -16.88
CA ASN A 79 -3.49 -25.67 -16.70
C ASN A 79 -2.26 -26.01 -15.86
N VAL A 80 -1.10 -25.88 -16.47
CA VAL A 80 0.19 -26.00 -15.80
C VAL A 80 0.50 -24.64 -15.20
N GLU A 81 0.42 -24.53 -13.89
CA GLU A 81 0.75 -23.32 -13.14
C GLU A 81 2.13 -23.48 -12.51
N LEU A 82 2.92 -22.41 -12.49
CA LEU A 82 4.21 -22.41 -11.80
C LEU A 82 3.95 -22.54 -10.30
N GLU A 83 4.72 -23.39 -9.64
CA GLU A 83 4.71 -23.48 -8.18
C GLU A 83 5.44 -22.27 -7.58
N THR A 84 5.00 -21.86 -6.41
CA THR A 84 5.59 -20.76 -5.67
C THR A 84 6.67 -21.25 -4.72
N TYR A 85 7.70 -20.45 -4.53
CA TYR A 85 8.77 -20.67 -3.55
C TYR A 85 8.49 -19.82 -2.33
N MET A 86 8.37 -20.44 -1.14
CA MET A 86 8.29 -19.72 0.12
C MET A 86 9.71 -19.48 0.63
N VAL A 87 10.02 -18.24 0.97
CA VAL A 87 11.29 -17.89 1.61
C VAL A 87 11.25 -18.37 3.06
N SER A 88 12.23 -19.19 3.43
CA SER A 88 12.33 -19.73 4.80
C SER A 88 12.72 -18.65 5.82
N ASN A 89 12.58 -18.97 7.11
CA ASN A 89 13.03 -18.07 8.19
C ASN A 89 14.54 -17.83 8.19
N GLU A 90 15.31 -18.70 7.53
CA GLU A 90 16.75 -18.52 7.33
C GLU A 90 17.07 -17.69 6.07
N GLY A 91 16.06 -17.10 5.43
CA GLY A 91 16.25 -16.28 4.24
C GLY A 91 16.59 -17.04 2.97
N THR A 92 16.23 -18.35 2.89
CA THR A 92 16.62 -19.23 1.80
C THR A 92 15.40 -19.80 1.06
N ILE A 93 15.60 -20.25 -0.19
CA ILE A 93 14.66 -21.07 -0.94
C ILE A 93 15.33 -22.36 -1.44
N GLU A 94 14.55 -23.44 -1.62
CA GLU A 94 15.01 -24.64 -2.28
C GLU A 94 14.72 -24.56 -3.78
N PHE A 95 15.75 -24.36 -4.59
CA PHE A 95 15.61 -24.21 -6.03
C PHE A 95 15.99 -25.51 -6.76
N PRO A 96 15.17 -25.99 -7.73
CA PRO A 96 15.42 -27.26 -8.42
C PRO A 96 16.80 -27.29 -9.09
N VAL A 97 17.44 -28.44 -9.03
CA VAL A 97 18.77 -28.75 -9.62
C VAL A 97 19.92 -28.04 -8.92
N ILE A 98 19.73 -26.79 -8.44
CA ILE A 98 20.78 -25.97 -7.80
C ILE A 98 20.84 -26.24 -6.30
N GLY A 99 19.69 -26.49 -5.65
CA GLY A 99 19.60 -26.67 -4.20
C GLY A 99 19.25 -25.37 -3.47
N THR A 100 19.75 -25.24 -2.23
CA THR A 100 19.46 -24.10 -1.35
C THR A 100 20.12 -22.82 -1.83
N LEU A 101 19.32 -21.74 -1.98
CA LEU A 101 19.77 -20.40 -2.38
C LEU A 101 19.40 -19.38 -1.29
N GLU A 102 20.36 -18.60 -0.84
CA GLU A 102 20.13 -17.42 -0.01
C GLU A 102 19.51 -16.31 -0.86
N VAL A 103 18.35 -15.79 -0.44
CA VAL A 103 17.56 -14.82 -1.21
C VAL A 103 17.19 -13.57 -0.41
N GLU A 104 17.25 -13.64 0.92
CA GLU A 104 16.95 -12.52 1.81
C GLU A 104 17.85 -11.30 1.51
N GLY A 105 17.26 -10.11 1.55
CA GLY A 105 17.95 -8.85 1.28
C GLY A 105 18.26 -8.60 -0.20
N LEU A 106 17.98 -9.56 -1.10
CA LEU A 106 18.11 -9.38 -2.54
C LEU A 106 16.82 -8.78 -3.11
N THR A 107 16.97 -7.94 -4.12
CA THR A 107 15.84 -7.54 -4.97
C THR A 107 15.46 -8.64 -5.96
N SER A 108 14.25 -8.58 -6.54
CA SER A 108 13.82 -9.51 -7.60
C SER A 108 14.83 -9.55 -8.76
N ILE A 109 15.43 -8.40 -9.09
CA ILE A 109 16.42 -8.26 -10.18
C ILE A 109 17.74 -8.95 -9.81
N GLU A 110 18.22 -8.73 -8.59
CA GLU A 110 19.48 -9.33 -8.11
C GLU A 110 19.34 -10.85 -7.98
N LEU A 111 18.20 -11.33 -7.46
CA LEU A 111 17.91 -12.76 -7.41
C LEU A 111 17.82 -13.38 -8.81
N ALA A 112 17.18 -12.70 -9.77
CA ALA A 112 17.15 -13.16 -11.16
C ALA A 112 18.56 -13.27 -11.75
N ALA A 113 19.42 -12.29 -11.47
CA ALA A 113 20.82 -12.32 -11.92
C ALA A 113 21.62 -13.45 -11.23
N LYS A 114 21.42 -13.68 -9.94
CA LYS A 114 22.02 -14.76 -9.18
C LYS A 114 21.63 -16.11 -9.75
N ILE A 115 20.33 -16.39 -9.91
CA ILE A 115 19.82 -17.63 -10.49
C ILE A 115 20.34 -17.81 -11.92
N LYS A 116 20.31 -16.74 -12.74
CA LYS A 116 20.84 -16.80 -14.10
C LYS A 116 22.28 -17.30 -14.14
N LYS A 117 23.13 -16.82 -13.22
CA LYS A 117 24.53 -17.27 -13.12
C LYS A 117 24.64 -18.74 -12.75
N GLU A 118 23.82 -19.21 -11.83
CA GLU A 118 23.82 -20.60 -11.36
C GLU A 118 23.30 -21.59 -12.42
N VAL A 119 22.36 -21.17 -13.30
CA VAL A 119 21.81 -22.03 -14.35
C VAL A 119 22.64 -22.03 -15.65
N LEU A 120 23.54 -21.05 -15.85
CA LEU A 120 24.40 -20.96 -17.05
C LEU A 120 25.19 -22.23 -17.39
N PRO A 121 25.70 -23.03 -16.44
CA PRO A 121 26.37 -24.29 -16.76
C PRO A 121 25.45 -25.34 -17.42
N TYR A 122 24.16 -25.21 -17.25
CA TYR A 122 23.15 -26.17 -17.69
C TYR A 122 22.33 -25.69 -18.90
N LEU A 123 22.19 -24.34 -19.07
CA LEU A 123 21.35 -23.72 -20.07
C LEU A 123 22.09 -22.70 -20.91
N GLN A 124 21.88 -22.73 -22.21
CA GLN A 124 22.37 -21.70 -23.11
C GLN A 124 21.41 -20.50 -23.07
N ASP A 125 21.95 -19.30 -22.89
CA ASP A 125 21.20 -18.02 -22.87
C ASP A 125 19.90 -18.04 -22.01
N PRO A 126 19.97 -18.41 -20.73
CA PRO A 126 18.79 -18.44 -19.88
C PRO A 126 18.25 -17.03 -19.58
N ILE A 127 16.93 -16.92 -19.58
CA ILE A 127 16.18 -15.76 -19.11
C ILE A 127 15.49 -16.17 -17.81
N VAL A 128 15.76 -15.43 -16.73
CA VAL A 128 15.16 -15.66 -15.41
C VAL A 128 14.27 -14.46 -15.06
N ASN A 129 13.05 -14.76 -14.66
CA ASN A 129 12.10 -13.75 -14.17
C ASN A 129 11.68 -14.14 -12.75
N VAL A 130 11.77 -13.19 -11.82
CA VAL A 130 11.41 -13.37 -10.42
C VAL A 130 10.35 -12.34 -10.07
N ARG A 131 9.30 -12.76 -9.34
CA ARG A 131 8.25 -11.87 -8.82
C ARG A 131 7.87 -12.26 -7.41
N ILE A 132 7.60 -11.30 -6.56
CA ILE A 132 6.99 -11.48 -5.24
C ILE A 132 5.47 -11.47 -5.43
N LEU A 133 4.77 -12.51 -4.96
CA LEU A 133 3.33 -12.67 -5.16
C LEU A 133 2.48 -12.11 -4.01
N ASN A 134 2.99 -12.19 -2.79
CA ASN A 134 2.26 -11.77 -1.60
C ASN A 134 2.56 -10.32 -1.18
N PHE A 135 3.12 -9.51 -2.09
CA PHE A 135 3.33 -8.10 -1.82
C PHE A 135 1.97 -7.41 -1.64
N GLN A 136 1.70 -6.92 -0.44
CA GLN A 136 0.49 -6.21 -0.10
C GLN A 136 0.78 -5.07 0.87
N ILE A 137 -0.08 -4.06 0.83
CA ILE A 137 -0.07 -2.92 1.74
C ILE A 137 -1.47 -2.70 2.29
N SER A 138 -1.57 -2.14 3.49
CA SER A 138 -2.85 -1.79 4.09
C SER A 138 -3.02 -0.27 4.16
N VAL A 139 -4.14 0.25 3.65
CA VAL A 139 -4.50 1.67 3.74
C VAL A 139 -5.76 1.81 4.58
N LEU A 140 -5.66 2.55 5.67
CA LEU A 140 -6.70 2.67 6.69
C LEU A 140 -7.03 4.14 6.99
N GLY A 141 -8.17 4.36 7.63
CA GLY A 141 -8.59 5.69 8.11
C GLY A 141 -9.43 6.45 7.11
N GLU A 142 -9.21 7.77 6.99
CA GLU A 142 -10.08 8.69 6.25
C GLU A 142 -9.72 8.74 4.75
N VAL A 143 -9.88 7.59 4.08
CA VAL A 143 -9.77 7.38 2.62
C VAL A 143 -11.10 6.91 2.06
N ALA A 144 -11.27 6.92 0.73
CA ALA A 144 -12.55 6.54 0.12
C ALA A 144 -12.87 5.04 0.31
N SER A 145 -11.86 4.17 0.23
CA SER A 145 -12.01 2.71 0.32
C SER A 145 -10.85 2.12 1.13
N PRO A 146 -10.94 2.15 2.47
CA PRO A 146 -9.90 1.51 3.29
C PRO A 146 -9.87 -0.01 3.08
N GLY A 147 -8.67 -0.58 3.09
CA GLY A 147 -8.48 -2.02 2.87
C GLY A 147 -7.03 -2.41 2.73
N THR A 148 -6.80 -3.70 2.45
CA THR A 148 -5.50 -4.26 2.08
C THR A 148 -5.49 -4.50 0.58
N PHE A 149 -4.45 -4.02 -0.09
CA PHE A 149 -4.31 -4.01 -1.53
C PHE A 149 -3.11 -4.85 -1.95
N PRO A 150 -3.31 -5.89 -2.79
CA PRO A 150 -2.21 -6.61 -3.40
C PRO A 150 -1.52 -5.70 -4.43
N ILE A 151 -0.19 -5.77 -4.48
CA ILE A 151 0.66 -4.98 -5.38
C ILE A 151 1.29 -5.93 -6.38
N GLU A 152 0.98 -5.73 -7.64
CA GLU A 152 1.52 -6.54 -8.76
C GLU A 152 2.83 -5.99 -9.31
N ASP A 153 3.14 -4.73 -9.00
CA ASP A 153 4.37 -4.07 -9.40
C ASP A 153 5.50 -4.33 -8.40
N ASP A 154 6.73 -4.23 -8.86
CA ASP A 154 7.92 -4.41 -8.02
C ASP A 154 8.09 -3.30 -6.96
N HIS A 155 7.30 -2.22 -7.04
CA HIS A 155 7.33 -1.11 -6.10
C HIS A 155 6.00 -0.34 -6.06
N VAL A 156 5.72 0.27 -4.92
CA VAL A 156 4.55 1.14 -4.73
C VAL A 156 4.93 2.37 -3.89
N SER A 157 4.63 3.56 -4.40
CA SER A 157 4.80 4.80 -3.63
C SER A 157 3.57 5.09 -2.77
N LEU A 158 3.74 5.87 -1.70
CA LEU A 158 2.64 6.30 -0.83
C LEU A 158 1.47 6.95 -1.60
N PRO A 159 1.68 7.86 -2.58
CA PRO A 159 0.57 8.42 -3.35
C PRO A 159 -0.14 7.36 -4.21
N LYS A 160 0.59 6.37 -4.76
CA LYS A 160 -0.01 5.27 -5.52
C LYS A 160 -0.87 4.38 -4.61
N ALA A 161 -0.39 4.10 -3.40
CA ALA A 161 -1.13 3.36 -2.38
C ALA A 161 -2.45 4.05 -2.00
N LEU A 162 -2.40 5.36 -1.78
CA LEU A 162 -3.61 6.15 -1.51
C LEU A 162 -4.55 6.17 -2.72
N GLY A 163 -4.01 6.17 -3.94
CA GLY A 163 -4.78 6.04 -5.17
C GLY A 163 -5.56 4.72 -5.25
N PHE A 164 -4.99 3.58 -4.82
CA PHE A 164 -5.71 2.31 -4.71
C PHE A 164 -6.88 2.39 -3.72
N ALA A 165 -6.71 3.14 -2.62
CA ALA A 165 -7.77 3.39 -1.64
C ALA A 165 -8.77 4.49 -2.07
N GLY A 166 -8.71 4.98 -3.31
CA GLY A 166 -9.61 6.00 -3.85
C GLY A 166 -9.33 7.42 -3.33
N ASP A 167 -8.08 7.68 -2.92
CA ASP A 167 -7.57 8.92 -2.39
C ASP A 167 -8.03 9.29 -0.96
N VAL A 168 -7.36 10.28 -0.39
CA VAL A 168 -7.69 10.85 0.93
C VAL A 168 -8.94 11.71 0.82
N LEU A 169 -9.95 11.42 1.63
CA LEU A 169 -11.17 12.23 1.69
C LEU A 169 -10.85 13.69 2.08
N LEU A 170 -11.73 14.64 1.73
CA LEU A 170 -11.57 16.04 2.14
C LEU A 170 -11.49 16.21 3.66
N THR A 171 -12.04 15.25 4.38
CA THR A 171 -12.02 15.14 5.83
C THR A 171 -10.81 14.40 6.38
N GLY A 172 -9.91 13.92 5.53
CA GLY A 172 -8.63 13.31 5.89
C GLY A 172 -7.51 14.34 6.00
N LYS A 173 -6.64 14.14 6.98
CA LYS A 173 -5.50 15.01 7.27
C LYS A 173 -4.30 14.62 6.40
N ARG A 174 -3.97 15.43 5.41
CA ARG A 174 -2.89 15.19 4.44
C ARG A 174 -1.50 15.51 4.95
N THR A 175 -1.42 16.34 5.98
CA THR A 175 -0.14 16.79 6.56
C THR A 175 0.42 15.84 7.61
N ASN A 176 -0.23 14.69 7.85
CA ASN A 176 0.14 13.76 8.91
C ASN A 176 -0.31 12.34 8.58
N ILE A 177 0.20 11.82 7.48
CA ILE A 177 -0.03 10.42 7.10
C ILE A 177 0.94 9.55 7.88
N LEU A 178 0.43 8.66 8.69
CA LEU A 178 1.24 7.68 9.41
C LEU A 178 1.54 6.50 8.49
N VAL A 179 2.82 6.16 8.36
CA VAL A 179 3.28 4.91 7.76
C VAL A 179 3.95 4.10 8.86
N MET A 180 3.48 2.89 9.08
CA MET A 180 4.06 1.91 10.01
C MET A 180 4.65 0.77 9.20
N ARG A 181 5.84 0.34 9.60
CA ARG A 181 6.63 -0.73 8.98
C ARG A 181 7.18 -1.65 10.06
N GLU A 182 7.07 -2.92 9.83
CA GLU A 182 7.69 -3.94 10.68
C GLU A 182 8.88 -4.56 9.94
N GLU A 183 10.05 -4.51 10.58
CA GLU A 183 11.29 -5.12 10.09
C GLU A 183 11.95 -5.84 11.26
N ASP A 184 12.27 -7.11 11.09
CA ASP A 184 12.94 -7.96 12.10
C ASP A 184 12.26 -7.93 13.49
N GLY A 185 10.92 -7.92 13.51
CA GLY A 185 10.12 -7.85 14.74
C GLY A 185 10.13 -6.47 15.42
N VAL A 186 10.72 -5.46 14.78
CA VAL A 186 10.73 -4.07 15.26
C VAL A 186 9.75 -3.24 14.42
N THR A 187 8.75 -2.66 15.08
CA THR A 187 7.83 -1.73 14.40
C THR A 187 8.41 -0.32 14.40
N THR A 188 8.67 0.21 13.23
CA THR A 188 9.07 1.61 13.00
C THR A 188 7.90 2.39 12.40
N HIS A 189 7.91 3.71 12.53
CA HIS A 189 6.87 4.54 11.96
C HIS A 189 7.39 5.93 11.59
N ALA A 190 6.73 6.55 10.62
CA ALA A 190 6.97 7.94 10.23
C ALA A 190 5.66 8.66 9.94
N TYR A 191 5.66 9.96 10.16
CA TYR A 191 4.57 10.85 9.75
C TYR A 191 5.00 11.63 8.52
N LEU A 192 4.24 11.52 7.45
CA LEU A 192 4.53 12.11 6.15
C LEU A 192 3.52 13.20 5.80
N ASP A 193 4.00 14.27 5.19
CA ASP A 193 3.18 15.39 4.72
C ASP A 193 3.04 15.32 3.19
N LEU A 194 1.86 14.89 2.71
CA LEU A 194 1.54 14.84 1.29
C LEU A 194 1.47 16.21 0.62
N THR A 195 1.31 17.27 1.40
CA THR A 195 1.22 18.63 0.84
C THR A 195 2.59 19.19 0.49
N ASN A 196 3.68 18.62 1.05
CA ASN A 196 5.06 19.03 0.79
C ASN A 196 5.72 18.12 -0.24
N ALA A 197 6.42 18.71 -1.19
CA ALA A 197 7.21 18.00 -2.21
C ALA A 197 8.40 17.21 -1.62
N ASP A 198 8.95 17.62 -0.49
CA ASP A 198 10.09 16.96 0.18
C ASP A 198 9.78 15.52 0.61
N ILE A 199 8.50 15.13 0.64
CA ILE A 199 8.06 13.77 0.94
C ILE A 199 8.75 12.71 0.07
N VAL A 200 9.10 13.06 -1.18
CA VAL A 200 9.76 12.15 -2.15
C VAL A 200 11.13 11.68 -1.64
N SER A 201 11.77 12.46 -0.79
CA SER A 201 13.08 12.13 -0.18
C SER A 201 12.97 11.27 1.10
N SER A 202 11.76 10.98 1.56
CA SER A 202 11.55 10.15 2.75
C SER A 202 11.80 8.68 2.44
N PRO A 203 12.46 7.91 3.33
CA PRO A 203 12.60 6.46 3.20
C PRO A 203 11.25 5.72 3.28
N TYR A 204 10.19 6.35 3.77
CA TYR A 204 8.83 5.82 3.83
C TYR A 204 7.96 6.26 2.65
N TYR A 205 8.51 6.98 1.67
CA TYR A 205 7.79 7.36 0.46
C TYR A 205 7.49 6.14 -0.42
N ASN A 206 8.48 5.25 -0.57
CA ASN A 206 8.31 3.96 -1.18
C ASN A 206 7.93 2.96 -0.10
N LEU A 207 6.76 2.35 -0.28
CA LEU A 207 6.22 1.40 0.68
C LEU A 207 6.82 0.03 0.47
N GLN A 208 6.98 -0.70 1.56
CA GLN A 208 7.43 -2.08 1.58
C GLN A 208 6.27 -3.04 1.85
N GLN A 209 6.56 -4.33 1.75
CA GLN A 209 5.62 -5.41 2.08
C GLN A 209 5.06 -5.22 3.50
N ASN A 210 3.74 -5.40 3.63
CA ASN A 210 2.98 -5.30 4.87
C ASN A 210 2.97 -3.91 5.53
N ASP A 211 3.47 -2.85 4.87
CA ASP A 211 3.33 -1.49 5.37
C ASP A 211 1.86 -1.15 5.63
N VAL A 212 1.62 -0.44 6.73
CA VAL A 212 0.31 0.09 7.09
C VAL A 212 0.33 1.60 6.98
N VAL A 213 -0.50 2.13 6.09
CA VAL A 213 -0.73 3.56 5.91
C VAL A 213 -2.01 3.95 6.62
N TYR A 214 -1.95 4.92 7.53
CA TYR A 214 -3.12 5.40 8.25
C TYR A 214 -3.32 6.90 8.04
N VAL A 215 -4.51 7.27 7.60
CA VAL A 215 -4.95 8.65 7.39
C VAL A 215 -5.85 9.08 8.53
N GLU A 216 -5.37 10.05 9.32
CA GLU A 216 -6.15 10.64 10.41
C GLU A 216 -7.32 11.49 9.89
N PRO A 217 -8.52 11.42 10.48
CA PRO A 217 -9.58 12.39 10.23
C PRO A 217 -9.24 13.75 10.85
N ILE A 218 -9.62 14.84 10.17
CA ILE A 218 -9.51 16.21 10.72
C ILE A 218 -10.40 16.40 11.96
N GLY A 219 -10.08 17.39 12.82
CA GLY A 219 -10.77 17.65 14.09
C GLY A 219 -12.30 17.72 14.00
N PRO A 220 -12.91 18.46 13.04
CA PRO A 220 -14.35 18.53 12.88
C PRO A 220 -15.01 17.16 12.61
N ARG A 221 -14.36 16.29 11.86
CA ARG A 221 -14.87 14.93 11.59
C ARG A 221 -14.87 14.07 12.87
N ARG A 222 -13.81 14.15 13.67
CA ARG A 222 -13.76 13.47 14.99
C ARG A 222 -14.84 13.97 15.95
N GLN A 223 -15.10 15.29 15.96
CA GLN A 223 -16.15 15.88 16.80
C GLN A 223 -17.54 15.47 16.36
N SER A 224 -17.80 15.32 15.06
CA SER A 224 -19.10 14.89 14.54
C SER A 224 -19.47 13.45 14.93
N ALA A 225 -18.50 12.62 15.31
CA ALA A 225 -18.72 11.29 15.85
C ALA A 225 -19.22 11.30 17.32
N SER A 226 -19.12 12.45 18.00
CA SER A 226 -19.67 12.64 19.35
C SER A 226 -21.16 12.99 19.26
N TYR A 227 -21.98 12.56 20.26
CA TYR A 227 -23.41 12.86 20.32
C TYR A 227 -23.74 14.36 20.22
N LEU A 228 -22.88 15.22 20.76
CA LEU A 228 -23.01 16.68 20.69
C LEU A 228 -22.23 17.33 19.53
N GLY A 229 -21.57 16.54 18.68
CA GLY A 229 -20.68 17.03 17.65
C GLY A 229 -21.33 17.60 16.40
N THR A 230 -22.63 17.44 16.22
CA THR A 230 -23.37 17.93 15.05
C THR A 230 -24.03 19.29 15.34
N ALA A 231 -23.99 20.21 14.35
CA ALA A 231 -24.66 21.52 14.48
C ALA A 231 -26.14 21.39 14.81
N SER A 232 -26.82 20.33 14.33
CA SER A 232 -28.21 20.03 14.64
C SER A 232 -28.45 19.74 16.13
N SER A 233 -27.50 19.10 16.81
CA SER A 233 -27.61 18.82 18.26
C SER A 233 -27.57 20.11 19.06
N TYR A 234 -26.69 21.06 18.70
CA TYR A 234 -26.66 22.38 19.37
C TYR A 234 -27.92 23.19 19.13
N LEU A 235 -28.47 23.14 17.90
CA LEU A 235 -29.72 23.82 17.56
C LEU A 235 -30.90 23.21 18.32
N SER A 236 -30.97 21.90 18.49
CA SER A 236 -32.04 21.25 19.25
C SER A 236 -31.96 21.59 20.74
N VAL A 237 -30.77 21.56 21.34
CA VAL A 237 -30.57 22.00 22.72
C VAL A 237 -30.93 23.47 22.91
N ALA A 238 -30.49 24.35 22.00
CA ALA A 238 -30.83 25.78 22.05
C ALA A 238 -32.35 26.00 21.93
N SER A 239 -33.04 25.26 21.05
CA SER A 239 -34.51 25.39 20.91
C SER A 239 -35.27 24.96 22.17
N VAL A 240 -34.81 23.91 22.85
CA VAL A 240 -35.38 23.45 24.10
C VAL A 240 -35.18 24.50 25.20
N LEU A 241 -33.98 25.07 25.29
CA LEU A 241 -33.71 26.14 26.28
C LEU A 241 -34.57 27.39 26.05
N VAL A 242 -34.71 27.82 24.80
CA VAL A 242 -35.58 28.95 24.42
C VAL A 242 -37.05 28.65 24.78
N SER A 243 -37.51 27.45 24.50
CA SER A 243 -38.88 27.03 24.84
C SER A 243 -39.12 27.04 26.34
N LEU A 244 -38.15 26.57 27.13
CA LEU A 244 -38.24 26.61 28.62
C LEU A 244 -38.28 28.03 29.13
N VAL A 245 -37.42 28.97 28.63
CA VAL A 245 -37.44 30.37 29.03
C VAL A 245 -38.77 31.01 28.71
N LEU A 246 -39.36 30.78 27.55
CA LEU A 246 -40.67 31.31 27.16
C LEU A 246 -41.81 30.73 28.06
N LEU A 247 -41.67 29.50 28.54
CA LEU A 247 -42.67 28.89 29.43
C LEU A 247 -42.64 29.54 30.84
N PHE A 248 -41.44 29.91 31.35
CA PHE A 248 -41.30 30.54 32.67
C PHE A 248 -41.52 32.05 32.67
N THR A 249 -41.48 32.71 31.52
CA THR A 249 -41.67 34.18 31.37
C THR A 249 -43.12 34.53 31.03
N ARG A 250 -44.01 33.56 30.86
CA ARG A 250 -45.43 33.73 30.59
C ARG A 250 -46.26 33.49 31.85
#